data_e4542054516b76b0e05146a9c25a9c08
#
_entry.id   e4542054516b76b0e05146a9c25a9c08
#
_cell.length_a   1.000
_cell.length_b   1.000
_cell.length_c   1.000
_cell.angle_alpha   90.00
_cell.angle_beta   90.00
_cell.angle_gamma   90.00
#
_symmetry.space_group_name_H-M   'P 1'
#
loop_
_entity.id
_entity.type
_entity.pdbx_description
1 polymer ?
#
loop_
_entity_poly.entity_id
_entity_poly.type
_entity_poly.pdbx_seq_one_letter_code
_entity_poly.pdbx_strand_id
1 'polypeptide(L)'
;MAEDSIAVVDLERCQPDRCNYECKNYCPPNRTGKECITLRGEDADEGGPDQIHISEEICLGETCGICVEKCPFDAIEIINLPQELQDDPAHRYGENAFALYGLPVPQEGQVTGILGPNGSGKTTAVRILAGELEPNLGEFADPPGWDTVLDRYRGTELQDYLGEVRDGDVTVARKPQYVDKIPDQFDGKTAELLEPTDERGVLDDLLARLDIEHVLDQDIDSLSGGELQRV
;
A
#
# COMPACT_ATOMS: atom_id res chain seq x y z
N MET A 1 -1.26 -15.83 -27.30
CA MET A 1 -0.94 -16.17 -25.90
C MET A 1 -1.96 -15.42 -25.09
N ALA A 2 -2.72 -16.08 -24.22
CA ALA A 2 -3.67 -15.38 -23.38
C ALA A 2 -2.86 -14.46 -22.45
N GLU A 3 -3.17 -13.17 -22.45
CA GLU A 3 -2.63 -12.25 -21.46
C GLU A 3 -3.23 -12.72 -20.13
N ASP A 4 -2.36 -13.00 -19.14
CA ASP A 4 -2.80 -13.40 -17.82
C ASP A 4 -3.50 -12.20 -17.19
N SER A 5 -4.81 -12.31 -17.05
CA SER A 5 -5.66 -11.29 -16.46
C SER A 5 -6.35 -11.86 -15.22
N ILE A 6 -6.44 -11.07 -14.18
CA ILE A 6 -7.07 -11.44 -12.91
C ILE A 6 -8.22 -10.51 -12.57
N ALA A 7 -9.26 -11.06 -11.94
CA ALA A 7 -10.34 -10.26 -11.37
C ALA A 7 -9.99 -9.87 -9.93
N VAL A 8 -10.10 -8.59 -9.61
CA VAL A 8 -9.82 -8.01 -8.29
C VAL A 8 -11.09 -7.41 -7.72
N VAL A 9 -11.32 -7.59 -6.43
CA VAL A 9 -12.47 -7.04 -5.70
C VAL A 9 -12.04 -5.81 -4.90
N ASP A 10 -12.74 -4.70 -5.15
CA ASP A 10 -12.67 -3.51 -4.29
C ASP A 10 -13.57 -3.75 -3.06
N LEU A 11 -12.95 -4.02 -1.92
CA LEU A 11 -13.66 -4.34 -0.68
C LEU A 11 -14.42 -3.14 -0.09
N GLU A 12 -14.06 -1.90 -0.44
CA GLU A 12 -14.78 -0.70 0.00
C GLU A 12 -16.10 -0.53 -0.75
N ARG A 13 -16.14 -0.95 -2.02
CA ARG A 13 -17.34 -0.89 -2.87
C ARG A 13 -18.19 -2.14 -2.75
N CYS A 14 -17.59 -3.28 -2.44
CA CYS A 14 -18.31 -4.54 -2.34
C CYS A 14 -19.28 -4.53 -1.15
N GLN A 15 -20.56 -4.76 -1.42
CA GLN A 15 -21.62 -4.79 -0.41
C GLN A 15 -22.42 -6.10 -0.52
N PRO A 16 -21.88 -7.23 -0.04
CA PRO A 16 -22.49 -8.56 -0.18
C PRO A 16 -23.90 -8.63 0.42
N ASP A 17 -24.13 -7.93 1.55
CA ASP A 17 -25.42 -7.88 2.25
C ASP A 17 -26.53 -7.17 1.45
N ARG A 18 -26.16 -6.44 0.39
CA ARG A 18 -27.08 -5.60 -0.39
C ARG A 18 -27.23 -6.07 -1.84
N CYS A 19 -26.63 -7.19 -2.20
CA CYS A 19 -26.76 -7.84 -3.50
C CYS A 19 -27.21 -9.31 -3.35
N ASN A 20 -27.50 -9.96 -4.47
CA ASN A 20 -27.86 -11.39 -4.49
C ASN A 20 -26.67 -12.26 -4.94
N TYR A 21 -25.43 -11.81 -4.69
CA TYR A 21 -24.21 -12.49 -5.11
C TYR A 21 -24.16 -12.76 -6.62
N GLU A 22 -24.58 -11.80 -7.43
CA GLU A 22 -24.65 -11.93 -8.88
C GLU A 22 -23.31 -12.38 -9.48
N CYS A 23 -22.19 -11.85 -8.98
CA CYS A 23 -20.85 -12.24 -9.40
C CYS A 23 -20.61 -13.75 -9.25
N LYS A 24 -21.00 -14.34 -8.11
CA LYS A 24 -20.89 -15.78 -7.83
C LYS A 24 -21.89 -16.61 -8.64
N ASN A 25 -23.14 -16.17 -8.67
CA ASN A 25 -24.23 -16.92 -9.29
C ASN A 25 -24.13 -16.99 -10.81
N TYR A 26 -23.57 -15.98 -11.45
CA TYR A 26 -23.36 -15.93 -12.90
C TYR A 26 -21.97 -16.37 -13.34
N CYS A 27 -21.05 -16.65 -12.42
CA CYS A 27 -19.68 -17.10 -12.72
C CYS A 27 -19.70 -18.46 -13.47
N PRO A 28 -19.17 -18.56 -14.70
CA PRO A 28 -19.18 -19.80 -15.47
C PRO A 28 -18.44 -20.95 -14.77
N PRO A 29 -17.23 -20.78 -14.21
CA PRO A 29 -16.60 -21.81 -13.40
C PRO A 29 -17.47 -22.26 -12.21
N ASN A 30 -18.08 -21.36 -11.46
CA ASN A 30 -18.98 -21.75 -10.35
C ASN A 30 -20.15 -22.58 -10.84
N ARG A 31 -20.74 -22.22 -11.96
CA ARG A 31 -21.88 -22.99 -12.56
C ARG A 31 -21.49 -24.38 -13.06
N THR A 32 -20.19 -24.61 -13.26
CA THR A 32 -19.64 -25.94 -13.60
C THR A 32 -19.13 -26.72 -12.40
N GLY A 33 -19.36 -26.21 -11.18
CA GLY A 33 -18.98 -26.88 -9.93
C GLY A 33 -17.56 -26.60 -9.45
N LYS A 34 -16.89 -25.59 -10.02
CA LYS A 34 -15.60 -25.10 -9.53
C LYS A 34 -15.83 -23.89 -8.61
N GLU A 35 -15.07 -23.77 -7.55
CA GLU A 35 -15.17 -22.68 -6.57
C GLU A 35 -14.30 -21.49 -6.96
N CYS A 36 -14.65 -20.82 -8.07
CA CYS A 36 -13.93 -19.64 -8.53
C CYS A 36 -14.26 -18.39 -7.69
N ILE A 37 -15.55 -18.20 -7.39
CA ILE A 37 -16.00 -17.10 -6.51
C ILE A 37 -16.66 -17.72 -5.28
N THR A 38 -16.10 -17.42 -4.12
CA THR A 38 -16.54 -17.91 -2.81
C THR A 38 -16.85 -16.76 -1.86
N LEU A 39 -17.53 -17.06 -0.77
CA LEU A 39 -17.76 -16.15 0.35
C LEU A 39 -16.82 -16.56 1.49
N ARG A 40 -16.02 -15.67 1.98
CA ARG A 40 -15.29 -15.86 3.23
C ARG A 40 -16.19 -15.37 4.37
N GLY A 41 -16.62 -16.27 5.22
CA GLY A 41 -17.48 -15.99 6.38
C GLY A 41 -18.07 -17.26 6.97
N GLU A 42 -18.18 -18.33 6.18
CA GLU A 42 -18.80 -19.57 6.67
C GLU A 42 -17.89 -20.43 7.56
N ASP A 43 -16.55 -20.19 7.59
CA ASP A 43 -15.56 -20.99 8.36
C ASP A 43 -14.61 -20.18 9.23
N ALA A 44 -14.76 -18.86 9.36
CA ALA A 44 -13.87 -18.04 10.21
C ALA A 44 -14.56 -17.69 11.53
N ASP A 45 -13.97 -18.14 12.64
CA ASP A 45 -14.35 -17.84 14.04
C ASP A 45 -14.27 -16.34 14.42
N GLU A 46 -14.11 -15.44 13.46
CA GLU A 46 -14.11 -13.99 13.65
C GLU A 46 -15.23 -13.37 12.82
N GLY A 47 -16.28 -12.89 13.49
CA GLY A 47 -17.50 -12.31 12.92
C GLY A 47 -17.27 -11.01 12.12
N GLY A 48 -16.54 -11.12 11.02
CA GLY A 48 -16.41 -10.07 10.01
C GLY A 48 -17.52 -10.19 8.96
N PRO A 49 -17.84 -9.11 8.22
CA PRO A 49 -18.80 -9.17 7.14
C PRO A 49 -18.36 -10.17 6.07
N ASP A 50 -19.32 -10.88 5.45
CA ASP A 50 -19.07 -11.76 4.33
C ASP A 50 -18.26 -11.05 3.24
N GLN A 51 -17.12 -11.62 2.86
CA GLN A 51 -16.27 -11.04 1.83
C GLN A 51 -16.23 -11.95 0.60
N ILE A 52 -16.33 -11.35 -0.58
CA ILE A 52 -16.17 -12.07 -1.85
C ILE A 52 -14.69 -12.36 -2.07
N HIS A 53 -14.40 -13.64 -2.34
CA HIS A 53 -13.09 -14.12 -2.74
C HIS A 53 -13.16 -14.67 -4.17
N ILE A 54 -12.18 -14.32 -5.02
CA ILE A 54 -12.07 -14.81 -6.40
C ILE A 54 -10.75 -15.57 -6.53
N SER A 55 -10.83 -16.85 -6.91
CA SER A 55 -9.64 -17.66 -7.15
C SER A 55 -8.90 -17.22 -8.43
N GLU A 56 -7.66 -16.80 -8.30
CA GLU A 56 -6.79 -16.41 -9.42
C GLU A 56 -6.54 -17.59 -10.38
N GLU A 57 -6.43 -18.82 -9.85
CA GLU A 57 -6.14 -20.01 -10.65
C GLU A 57 -7.33 -20.49 -11.50
N ILE A 58 -8.57 -20.21 -11.05
CA ILE A 58 -9.79 -20.71 -11.66
C ILE A 58 -10.48 -19.63 -12.50
N CYS A 59 -10.21 -18.35 -12.20
CA CYS A 59 -10.77 -17.21 -12.90
C CYS A 59 -10.29 -17.15 -14.35
N LEU A 60 -11.21 -16.90 -15.27
CA LEU A 60 -10.93 -16.78 -16.71
C LEU A 60 -10.52 -15.35 -17.10
N GLY A 61 -10.45 -14.44 -16.16
CA GLY A 61 -10.03 -13.06 -16.36
C GLY A 61 -10.80 -12.33 -17.45
N GLU A 62 -10.08 -11.62 -18.33
CA GLU A 62 -10.65 -10.82 -19.43
C GLU A 62 -11.47 -11.65 -20.42
N THR A 63 -11.14 -12.92 -20.58
CA THR A 63 -11.89 -13.81 -21.49
C THR A 63 -13.35 -14.02 -21.06
N CYS A 64 -13.69 -13.74 -19.79
CA CYS A 64 -15.03 -13.94 -19.23
C CYS A 64 -15.73 -12.62 -18.89
N GLY A 65 -15.19 -11.79 -18.01
CA GLY A 65 -15.72 -10.48 -17.60
C GLY A 65 -17.11 -10.44 -16.96
N ILE A 66 -17.81 -11.57 -16.80
CA ILE A 66 -19.23 -11.62 -16.40
C ILE A 66 -19.44 -11.06 -14.99
N CYS A 67 -18.52 -11.31 -14.05
CA CYS A 67 -18.63 -10.80 -12.67
C CYS A 67 -18.56 -9.26 -12.61
N VAL A 68 -17.78 -8.64 -13.50
CA VAL A 68 -17.71 -7.18 -13.64
C VAL A 68 -19.03 -6.61 -14.11
N GLU A 69 -19.58 -7.16 -15.22
CA GLU A 69 -20.86 -6.70 -15.80
C GLU A 69 -22.06 -6.89 -14.88
N LYS A 70 -22.00 -7.90 -14.00
CA LYS A 70 -23.11 -8.26 -13.12
C LYS A 70 -23.02 -7.66 -11.73
N CYS A 71 -21.89 -7.05 -11.36
CA CYS A 71 -21.75 -6.42 -10.06
C CYS A 71 -22.59 -5.13 -9.98
N PRO A 72 -23.61 -5.05 -9.09
CA PRO A 72 -24.44 -3.84 -9.00
C PRO A 72 -23.74 -2.64 -8.36
N PHE A 73 -22.52 -2.85 -7.80
CA PHE A 73 -21.74 -1.84 -7.11
C PHE A 73 -20.45 -1.47 -7.83
N ASP A 74 -20.20 -2.02 -9.04
CA ASP A 74 -18.96 -1.84 -9.80
C ASP A 74 -17.71 -2.12 -8.94
N ALA A 75 -17.80 -3.15 -8.07
CA ALA A 75 -16.75 -3.49 -7.10
C ALA A 75 -15.73 -4.51 -7.64
N ILE A 76 -15.86 -4.95 -8.88
CA ILE A 76 -14.97 -5.95 -9.48
C ILE A 76 -14.38 -5.37 -10.76
N GLU A 77 -13.04 -5.40 -10.83
CA GLU A 77 -12.29 -4.98 -12.01
C GLU A 77 -11.42 -6.14 -12.50
N ILE A 78 -11.22 -6.22 -13.82
CA ILE A 78 -10.24 -7.14 -14.41
C ILE A 78 -8.97 -6.35 -14.69
N ILE A 79 -7.88 -6.82 -14.12
CA ILE A 79 -6.56 -6.26 -14.31
C ILE A 79 -5.78 -7.19 -15.22
N ASN A 80 -5.31 -6.67 -16.37
CA ASN A 80 -4.37 -7.37 -17.22
C ASN A 80 -2.99 -7.25 -16.61
N LEU A 81 -2.38 -8.38 -16.30
CA LEU A 81 -1.01 -8.41 -15.82
C LEU A 81 -0.07 -8.24 -17.02
N PRO A 82 0.74 -7.17 -17.10
CA PRO A 82 1.80 -7.08 -18.10
C PRO A 82 2.71 -8.31 -17.99
N GLN A 83 3.27 -8.76 -19.11
CA GLN A 83 4.20 -9.92 -19.14
C GLN A 83 5.41 -9.76 -18.19
N GLU A 84 5.73 -8.53 -17.81
CA GLU A 84 6.77 -8.20 -16.83
C GLU A 84 6.36 -8.53 -15.38
N LEU A 85 5.08 -8.81 -15.10
CA LEU A 85 4.56 -9.18 -13.79
C LEU A 85 4.49 -10.70 -13.55
N GLN A 86 5.13 -11.51 -14.37
CA GLN A 86 5.33 -12.96 -14.14
C GLN A 86 6.34 -13.23 -13.02
N ASP A 87 7.03 -12.18 -12.57
CA ASP A 87 7.89 -12.25 -11.40
C ASP A 87 7.07 -12.18 -10.11
N ASP A 88 7.53 -12.87 -9.08
CA ASP A 88 6.93 -12.80 -7.74
C ASP A 88 6.86 -11.36 -7.24
N PRO A 89 5.75 -10.94 -6.63
CA PRO A 89 5.62 -9.57 -6.13
C PRO A 89 6.62 -9.29 -5.01
N ALA A 90 7.09 -8.06 -4.91
CA ALA A 90 7.91 -7.61 -3.79
C ALA A 90 7.14 -7.67 -2.46
N HIS A 91 5.84 -7.36 -2.50
CA HIS A 91 4.98 -7.43 -1.32
C HIS A 91 3.51 -7.61 -1.73
N ARG A 92 2.77 -8.44 -0.98
CA ARG A 92 1.32 -8.66 -1.16
C ARG A 92 0.63 -8.59 0.19
N TYR A 93 -0.48 -7.88 0.29
CA TYR A 93 -1.24 -7.73 1.53
C TYR A 93 -2.17 -8.91 1.84
N GLY A 94 -2.46 -9.76 0.87
CA GLY A 94 -3.33 -10.92 1.04
C GLY A 94 -3.70 -11.52 -0.31
N GLU A 95 -4.45 -12.61 -0.27
CA GLU A 95 -5.02 -13.24 -1.45
C GLU A 95 -6.05 -12.31 -2.10
N ASN A 96 -5.94 -12.05 -3.41
CA ASN A 96 -6.74 -11.05 -4.16
C ASN A 96 -6.66 -9.61 -3.60
N ALA A 97 -5.66 -9.32 -2.77
CA ALA A 97 -5.37 -7.98 -2.30
C ALA A 97 -4.26 -7.35 -3.15
N PHE A 98 -4.04 -6.06 -2.91
CA PHE A 98 -2.99 -5.32 -3.60
C PHE A 98 -1.63 -6.02 -3.52
N ALA A 99 -0.95 -6.11 -4.65
CA ALA A 99 0.41 -6.61 -4.77
C ALA A 99 1.32 -5.55 -5.42
N LEU A 100 2.50 -5.34 -4.85
CA LEU A 100 3.55 -4.49 -5.36
C LEU A 100 4.62 -5.36 -6.01
N TYR A 101 4.88 -5.18 -7.30
CA TYR A 101 5.81 -6.03 -8.05
C TYR A 101 7.24 -5.51 -8.12
N GLY A 102 7.44 -4.21 -8.08
CA GLY A 102 8.75 -3.59 -8.13
C GLY A 102 8.99 -2.58 -7.02
N LEU A 103 10.25 -2.39 -6.65
CA LEU A 103 10.69 -1.35 -5.72
C LEU A 103 11.59 -0.37 -6.47
N PRO A 104 11.43 0.95 -6.25
CA PRO A 104 12.40 1.92 -6.74
C PRO A 104 13.73 1.76 -6.01
N VAL A 105 14.83 2.06 -6.70
CA VAL A 105 16.16 2.05 -6.11
C VAL A 105 16.49 3.46 -5.64
N PRO A 106 16.61 3.71 -4.33
CA PRO A 106 17.10 4.97 -3.82
C PRO A 106 18.57 5.15 -4.20
N GLN A 107 18.94 6.35 -4.62
CA GLN A 107 20.33 6.66 -4.95
C GLN A 107 20.85 7.75 -4.01
N GLU A 108 22.00 7.52 -3.43
CA GLU A 108 22.65 8.47 -2.52
C GLU A 108 22.89 9.84 -3.19
N GLY A 109 22.52 10.90 -2.49
CA GLY A 109 22.69 12.27 -2.97
C GLY A 109 21.77 12.69 -4.11
N GLN A 110 20.80 11.85 -4.49
CA GLN A 110 19.83 12.13 -5.56
C GLN A 110 18.39 12.17 -5.03
N VAL A 111 17.51 12.82 -5.81
CA VAL A 111 16.07 12.82 -5.56
C VAL A 111 15.40 11.79 -6.46
N THR A 112 14.83 10.75 -5.87
CA THR A 112 14.07 9.74 -6.61
C THR A 112 12.58 10.08 -6.57
N GLY A 113 11.97 10.33 -7.72
CA GLY A 113 10.54 10.60 -7.86
C GLY A 113 9.75 9.32 -8.18
N ILE A 114 8.71 9.02 -7.40
CA ILE A 114 7.78 7.92 -7.66
C ILE A 114 6.49 8.48 -8.23
N LEU A 115 6.17 8.17 -9.48
CA LEU A 115 4.98 8.64 -10.20
C LEU A 115 4.02 7.47 -10.46
N GLY A 116 2.73 7.75 -10.36
CA GLY A 116 1.69 6.78 -10.67
C GLY A 116 0.32 7.22 -10.15
N PRO A 117 -0.78 6.59 -10.60
CA PRO A 117 -2.13 6.86 -10.13
C PRO A 117 -2.29 6.49 -8.63
N ASN A 118 -3.43 6.87 -8.06
CA ASN A 118 -3.79 6.40 -6.72
C ASN A 118 -3.99 4.88 -6.75
N GLY A 119 -3.55 4.19 -5.68
CA GLY A 119 -3.59 2.73 -5.62
C GLY A 119 -2.39 2.02 -6.28
N SER A 120 -1.47 2.72 -6.95
CA SER A 120 -0.31 2.08 -7.61
C SER A 120 0.80 1.59 -6.67
N GLY A 121 0.63 1.70 -5.35
CA GLY A 121 1.59 1.18 -4.37
C GLY A 121 2.70 2.14 -3.96
N LYS A 122 2.65 3.42 -4.33
CA LYS A 122 3.67 4.41 -3.95
C LYS A 122 3.95 4.43 -2.44
N THR A 123 2.90 4.47 -1.64
CA THR A 123 3.01 4.46 -0.17
C THR A 123 3.60 3.15 0.35
N THR A 124 3.22 2.01 -0.25
CA THR A 124 3.79 0.70 0.11
C THR A 124 5.28 0.65 -0.19
N ALA A 125 5.70 1.09 -1.37
CA ALA A 125 7.11 1.18 -1.73
C ALA A 125 7.90 2.06 -0.76
N VAL A 126 7.40 3.25 -0.44
CA VAL A 126 8.04 4.17 0.53
C VAL A 126 8.14 3.52 1.91
N ARG A 127 7.12 2.82 2.39
CA ARG A 127 7.15 2.13 3.70
C ARG A 127 8.19 1.00 3.74
N ILE A 128 8.34 0.25 2.65
CA ILE A 128 9.37 -0.79 2.54
C ILE A 128 10.77 -0.15 2.58
N LEU A 129 11.00 0.88 1.78
CA LEU A 129 12.28 1.58 1.75
C LEU A 129 12.61 2.29 3.08
N ALA A 130 11.59 2.67 3.84
CA ALA A 130 11.74 3.25 5.18
C ALA A 130 11.94 2.20 6.29
N GLY A 131 11.90 0.90 5.98
CA GLY A 131 11.98 -0.16 7.00
C GLY A 131 10.73 -0.30 7.86
N GLU A 132 9.62 0.39 7.51
CA GLU A 132 8.34 0.32 8.24
C GLU A 132 7.49 -0.89 7.84
N LEU A 133 7.83 -1.53 6.73
CA LEU A 133 7.12 -2.67 6.18
C LEU A 133 8.13 -3.65 5.58
N GLU A 134 8.16 -4.88 6.09
CA GLU A 134 9.01 -5.92 5.53
C GLU A 134 8.41 -6.47 4.23
N PRO A 135 9.19 -6.61 3.16
CA PRO A 135 8.75 -7.28 1.94
C PRO A 135 8.43 -8.76 2.22
N ASN A 136 7.32 -9.26 1.67
CA ASN A 136 6.95 -10.67 1.89
C ASN A 136 7.02 -11.52 0.62
N LEU A 137 7.51 -10.97 -0.49
CA LEU A 137 7.66 -11.67 -1.78
C LEU A 137 6.39 -12.39 -2.26
N GLY A 138 5.21 -11.92 -1.83
CA GLY A 138 3.91 -12.51 -2.13
C GLY A 138 3.41 -13.52 -1.10
N GLU A 139 4.27 -13.98 -0.18
CA GLU A 139 3.94 -14.97 0.85
C GLU A 139 3.39 -14.30 2.11
N PHE A 140 2.16 -13.82 2.04
CA PHE A 140 1.54 -13.05 3.12
C PHE A 140 1.13 -13.90 4.33
N ALA A 141 0.91 -15.22 4.16
CA ALA A 141 0.52 -16.12 5.25
C ALA A 141 1.72 -16.59 6.09
N ASP A 142 2.88 -16.74 5.46
CA ASP A 142 4.15 -17.14 6.10
C ASP A 142 5.30 -16.33 5.47
N PRO A 143 5.43 -15.04 5.84
CA PRO A 143 6.41 -14.15 5.21
C PRO A 143 7.83 -14.67 5.33
N PRO A 144 8.62 -14.62 4.25
CA PRO A 144 10.01 -15.03 4.28
C PRO A 144 10.83 -14.07 5.15
N GLY A 145 11.91 -14.57 5.73
CA GLY A 145 12.87 -13.73 6.45
C GLY A 145 13.71 -12.86 5.51
N TRP A 146 14.39 -11.87 6.07
CA TRP A 146 15.24 -10.91 5.35
C TRP A 146 16.30 -11.56 4.44
N ASP A 147 16.85 -12.72 4.82
CA ASP A 147 17.85 -13.40 4.00
C ASP A 147 17.27 -13.82 2.64
N THR A 148 16.04 -14.31 2.62
CA THR A 148 15.33 -14.67 1.37
C THR A 148 15.00 -13.43 0.56
N VAL A 149 14.59 -12.35 1.22
CA VAL A 149 14.32 -11.05 0.56
C VAL A 149 15.59 -10.53 -0.12
N LEU A 150 16.72 -10.52 0.59
CA LEU A 150 17.99 -10.05 0.04
C LEU A 150 18.51 -10.95 -1.11
N ASP A 151 18.30 -12.26 -1.01
CA ASP A 151 18.64 -13.19 -2.08
C ASP A 151 17.84 -12.94 -3.37
N ARG A 152 16.58 -12.49 -3.26
CA ARG A 152 15.75 -12.10 -4.41
C ARG A 152 16.35 -10.94 -5.19
N TYR A 153 16.96 -9.99 -4.50
CA TYR A 153 17.58 -8.81 -5.11
C TYR A 153 19.09 -8.93 -5.28
N ARG A 154 19.63 -10.17 -5.23
CA ARG A 154 21.08 -10.42 -5.32
C ARG A 154 21.71 -9.79 -6.54
N GLY A 155 22.78 -9.01 -6.30
CA GLY A 155 23.57 -8.35 -7.34
C GLY A 155 22.95 -7.06 -7.87
N THR A 156 21.96 -6.51 -7.20
CA THR A 156 21.37 -5.20 -7.50
C THR A 156 21.70 -4.19 -6.41
N GLU A 157 21.69 -2.89 -6.74
CA GLU A 157 21.83 -1.80 -5.76
C GLU A 157 20.74 -1.84 -4.68
N LEU A 158 19.57 -2.40 -5.01
CA LEU A 158 18.47 -2.57 -4.05
C LEU A 158 18.81 -3.59 -2.97
N GLN A 159 19.63 -4.62 -3.27
CA GLN A 159 20.09 -5.57 -2.26
C GLN A 159 20.91 -4.87 -1.17
N ASP A 160 21.86 -4.02 -1.57
CA ASP A 160 22.73 -3.31 -0.65
C ASP A 160 21.91 -2.39 0.25
N TYR A 161 21.01 -1.59 -0.35
CA TYR A 161 20.12 -0.69 0.37
C TYR A 161 19.20 -1.43 1.36
N LEU A 162 18.53 -2.50 0.92
CA LEU A 162 17.67 -3.30 1.81
C LEU A 162 18.45 -4.01 2.92
N GLY A 163 19.73 -4.30 2.69
CA GLY A 163 20.63 -4.80 3.71
C GLY A 163 20.86 -3.77 4.82
N GLU A 164 21.14 -2.53 4.45
CA GLU A 164 21.28 -1.41 5.40
C GLU A 164 19.97 -1.13 6.16
N VAL A 165 18.81 -1.22 5.48
CA VAL A 165 17.49 -1.10 6.12
C VAL A 165 17.28 -2.21 7.16
N ARG A 166 17.58 -3.47 6.82
CA ARG A 166 17.50 -4.60 7.76
C ARG A 166 18.37 -4.40 8.98
N ASP A 167 19.59 -3.90 8.79
CA ASP A 167 20.59 -3.74 9.86
C ASP A 167 20.34 -2.47 10.71
N GLY A 168 19.39 -1.61 10.29
CA GLY A 168 19.04 -0.36 10.96
C GLY A 168 20.05 0.76 10.73
N ASP A 169 20.87 0.64 9.70
CA ASP A 169 21.91 1.62 9.35
C ASP A 169 21.34 2.82 8.56
N VAL A 170 20.09 2.71 8.07
CA VAL A 170 19.40 3.80 7.37
C VAL A 170 18.57 4.63 8.36
N THR A 171 18.91 5.91 8.49
CA THR A 171 18.10 6.89 9.24
C THR A 171 17.04 7.48 8.32
N VAL A 172 15.76 7.28 8.65
CA VAL A 172 14.64 7.71 7.83
C VAL A 172 13.85 8.82 8.51
N ALA A 173 13.67 9.94 7.82
CA ALA A 173 12.70 10.97 8.17
C ALA A 173 11.54 10.94 7.16
N ARG A 174 10.34 10.68 7.62
CA ARG A 174 9.16 10.59 6.77
C ARG A 174 8.13 11.66 7.14
N LYS A 175 7.73 12.46 6.15
CA LYS A 175 6.61 13.39 6.34
C LYS A 175 5.30 12.58 6.39
N PRO A 176 4.48 12.72 7.45
CA PRO A 176 3.19 12.05 7.53
C PRO A 176 2.23 12.58 6.46
N GLN A 177 1.38 11.70 5.93
CA GLN A 177 0.39 12.06 4.92
C GLN A 177 -0.76 12.91 5.49
N TYR A 178 -1.11 12.66 6.75
CA TYR A 178 -2.21 13.31 7.46
C TYR A 178 -1.66 14.23 8.55
N VAL A 179 -1.16 15.39 8.16
CA VAL A 179 -0.63 16.40 9.09
C VAL A 179 -1.71 17.02 9.98
N ASP A 180 -2.96 16.98 9.54
CA ASP A 180 -4.15 17.39 10.30
C ASP A 180 -4.35 16.60 11.60
N LYS A 181 -3.68 15.45 11.76
CA LYS A 181 -3.67 14.66 12.98
C LYS A 181 -2.56 15.04 13.99
N ILE A 182 -1.66 15.95 13.62
CA ILE A 182 -0.61 16.41 14.53
C ILE A 182 -1.21 17.07 15.78
N PRO A 183 -2.22 17.96 15.68
CA PRO A 183 -2.87 18.55 16.86
C PRO A 183 -3.55 17.52 17.79
N ASP A 184 -3.95 16.36 17.27
CA ASP A 184 -4.51 15.28 18.09
C ASP A 184 -3.46 14.58 18.98
N GLN A 185 -2.18 14.72 18.65
CA GLN A 185 -1.08 14.03 19.31
C GLN A 185 -0.19 14.96 20.14
N PHE A 186 -0.24 16.23 19.87
CA PHE A 186 0.58 17.25 20.53
C PHE A 186 -0.27 18.48 20.88
N ASP A 187 -0.25 18.86 22.14
CA ASP A 187 -0.92 20.05 22.68
C ASP A 187 0.17 21.00 23.19
N GLY A 188 0.30 22.17 22.57
CA GLY A 188 1.31 23.16 22.92
C GLY A 188 1.72 24.05 21.76
N LYS A 189 2.73 24.85 21.98
CA LYS A 189 3.25 25.78 20.97
C LYS A 189 4.07 25.08 19.89
N THR A 190 4.02 25.61 18.69
CA THR A 190 4.79 25.11 17.54
C THR A 190 6.28 25.03 17.84
N ALA A 191 6.84 26.00 18.55
CA ALA A 191 8.25 25.98 18.96
C ALA A 191 8.56 24.75 19.85
N GLU A 192 7.67 24.41 20.80
CA GLU A 192 7.85 23.28 21.72
C GLU A 192 7.86 21.92 20.99
N LEU A 193 7.22 21.84 19.81
CA LEU A 193 7.27 20.67 18.94
C LEU A 193 8.58 20.62 18.13
N LEU A 194 9.02 21.75 17.56
CA LEU A 194 10.11 21.80 16.60
C LEU A 194 11.50 21.84 17.25
N GLU A 195 11.67 22.63 18.32
CA GLU A 195 12.98 22.81 18.95
C GLU A 195 13.64 21.51 19.44
N PRO A 196 12.89 20.59 20.12
CA PRO A 196 13.47 19.33 20.59
C PRO A 196 13.83 18.36 19.47
N THR A 197 13.26 18.54 18.27
CA THR A 197 13.48 17.65 17.11
C THR A 197 14.63 18.11 16.21
N ASP A 198 15.19 19.29 16.46
CA ASP A 198 16.32 19.83 15.69
C ASP A 198 17.66 19.23 16.12
N GLU A 199 17.90 17.98 15.75
CA GLU A 199 19.19 17.30 16.01
C GLU A 199 20.37 17.89 15.21
N ARG A 200 20.08 18.65 14.14
CA ARG A 200 21.05 19.13 13.18
C ARG A 200 21.39 20.62 13.31
N GLY A 201 20.64 21.37 14.13
CA GLY A 201 20.81 22.82 14.30
C GLY A 201 20.48 23.60 13.02
N VAL A 202 19.48 23.15 12.26
CA VAL A 202 19.05 23.76 10.98
C VAL A 202 17.68 24.42 11.05
N LEU A 203 17.07 24.45 12.22
CA LEU A 203 15.69 24.91 12.41
C LEU A 203 15.52 26.37 11.92
N ASP A 204 16.40 27.29 12.31
CA ASP A 204 16.29 28.70 11.92
C ASP A 204 16.33 28.89 10.39
N ASP A 205 17.22 28.17 9.69
CA ASP A 205 17.29 28.21 8.23
C ASP A 205 16.02 27.65 7.58
N LEU A 206 15.47 26.57 8.12
CA LEU A 206 14.23 25.97 7.62
C LEU A 206 13.02 26.87 7.88
N LEU A 207 12.91 27.47 9.05
CA LEU A 207 11.83 28.41 9.39
C LEU A 207 11.80 29.59 8.42
N ALA A 208 12.96 30.18 8.14
CA ALA A 208 13.07 31.28 7.18
C ALA A 208 12.71 30.83 5.74
N ARG A 209 13.20 29.67 5.30
CA ARG A 209 12.95 29.13 3.96
C ARG A 209 11.50 28.71 3.72
N LEU A 210 10.82 28.24 4.75
CA LEU A 210 9.44 27.78 4.71
C LEU A 210 8.44 28.91 5.06
N ASP A 211 8.95 30.11 5.45
CA ASP A 211 8.14 31.24 5.85
C ASP A 211 7.14 30.90 6.96
N ILE A 212 7.66 30.27 8.05
CA ILE A 212 6.88 29.83 9.22
C ILE A 212 7.41 30.32 10.56
N GLU A 213 8.33 31.31 10.58
CA GLU A 213 8.83 31.92 11.81
C GLU A 213 7.66 32.50 12.65
N HIS A 214 6.64 33.03 11.97
CA HIS A 214 5.50 33.70 12.60
C HIS A 214 4.54 32.74 13.36
N VAL A 215 4.66 31.42 13.16
CA VAL A 215 3.80 30.44 13.83
C VAL A 215 4.44 29.81 15.08
N LEU A 216 5.70 30.11 15.38
CA LEU A 216 6.43 29.51 16.49
C LEU A 216 5.74 29.71 17.85
N ASP A 217 5.18 30.89 18.08
CA ASP A 217 4.46 31.26 19.31
C ASP A 217 2.98 30.86 19.31
N GLN A 218 2.48 30.30 18.21
CA GLN A 218 1.10 29.87 18.09
C GLN A 218 0.93 28.43 18.57
N ASP A 219 -0.25 28.13 19.13
CA ASP A 219 -0.63 26.78 19.48
C ASP A 219 -0.87 25.96 18.20
N ILE A 220 -0.40 24.69 18.20
CA ILE A 220 -0.40 23.82 17.02
C ILE A 220 -1.80 23.60 16.43
N ASP A 221 -2.83 23.62 17.27
CA ASP A 221 -4.24 23.44 16.91
C ASP A 221 -4.83 24.67 16.19
N SER A 222 -4.18 25.82 16.35
CA SER A 222 -4.60 27.08 15.71
C SER A 222 -4.06 27.28 14.31
N LEU A 223 -3.12 26.42 13.88
CA LEU A 223 -2.47 26.52 12.58
C LEU A 223 -3.41 26.16 11.43
N SER A 224 -3.30 26.89 10.33
CA SER A 224 -3.96 26.50 9.10
C SER A 224 -3.36 25.21 8.53
N GLY A 225 -4.13 24.47 7.71
CA GLY A 225 -3.65 23.26 7.06
C GLY A 225 -2.37 23.48 6.23
N GLY A 226 -2.18 24.67 5.65
CA GLY A 226 -0.97 25.03 4.92
C GLY A 226 0.24 25.28 5.83
N GLU A 227 0.05 25.81 7.01
CA GLU A 227 1.09 25.98 8.02
C GLU A 227 1.47 24.62 8.62
N LEU A 228 0.50 23.79 8.97
CA LEU A 228 0.74 22.41 9.41
C LEU A 228 1.50 21.56 8.38
N GLN A 229 1.29 21.84 7.08
CA GLN A 229 2.05 21.16 6.02
C GLN A 229 3.52 21.61 5.96
N ARG A 230 3.85 22.79 6.46
CA ARG A 230 5.19 23.35 6.46
C ARG A 230 5.94 23.12 7.77
N VAL A 231 5.21 22.96 8.88
CA VAL A 231 5.69 22.49 10.18
C VAL A 231 6.01 21.01 10.11
#